data_c66218d1ab08391edfa4736d7c08d867
#
_entry.id   c66218d1ab08391edfa4736d7c08d867
#
_cell.length_a   1.000
_cell.length_b   1.000
_cell.length_c   1.000
_cell.angle_alpha   90.00
_cell.angle_beta   90.00
_cell.angle_gamma   90.00
#
_symmetry.space_group_name_H-M   'P 1'
#
loop_
_entity.id
_entity.type
_entity.pdbx_description
1 polymer ?
#
loop_
_entity_poly.entity_id
_entity_poly.type
_entity_poly.pdbx_seq_one_letter_code
_entity_poly.pdbx_strand_id
1 'polypeptide(L)'
;MSGKKYRFLFIQPFELPKTSKHADRYHSDELSKEKRMRTEYLNISHLLEDIEWDFHGGPIAPYGDWAVETREEMSKVGAMRLDIVRQACQSGKYNAIVMLGGGEPGFSEAREIGKHFNIPVSSCAFSQMHIATMLGRKFTVIDFTEVHNMLYSDLIVRHQMTDHCASIRNINFYHSRPGYEGSTIDQERDKYLRGEKSDALEVALAEAIDAIENDGAEVITFGCSDCFWLQQPLQKRLNEIGWDIPVLEGYTCAIELAKLYVDIGHGVSGLLYPSEMPKKIRRKKVF
;
A
#
# COMPACT_ATOMS: atom_id res chain seq x y z
N MET A 1 20.47 13.01 -23.91
CA MET A 1 19.87 11.71 -23.59
C MET A 1 18.48 11.99 -23.01
N SER A 2 17.42 11.60 -23.70
CA SER A 2 16.04 11.77 -23.18
C SER A 2 15.87 10.73 -22.06
N GLY A 3 15.88 11.16 -20.81
CA GLY A 3 15.55 10.32 -19.67
C GLY A 3 14.09 9.83 -19.76
N LYS A 4 13.75 8.76 -19.02
CA LYS A 4 12.37 8.28 -18.96
C LYS A 4 11.44 9.38 -18.42
N LYS A 5 10.18 9.38 -18.85
CA LYS A 5 9.16 10.34 -18.43
C LYS A 5 8.90 10.28 -16.92
N TYR A 6 8.86 9.09 -16.37
CA TYR A 6 8.59 8.82 -14.95
C TYR A 6 9.88 8.57 -14.20
N ARG A 7 10.12 9.30 -13.12
CA ARG A 7 11.28 9.18 -12.22
C ARG A 7 10.77 9.11 -10.79
N PHE A 8 10.61 7.90 -10.27
CA PHE A 8 9.93 7.66 -9.01
C PHE A 8 10.88 7.22 -7.90
N LEU A 9 10.58 7.65 -6.67
CA LEU A 9 11.11 7.04 -5.46
C LEU A 9 10.02 6.18 -4.83
N PHE A 10 10.32 4.89 -4.62
CA PHE A 10 9.51 3.99 -3.82
C PHE A 10 10.04 3.99 -2.38
N ILE A 11 9.16 4.22 -1.40
CA ILE A 11 9.52 4.24 0.02
C ILE A 11 8.73 3.16 0.75
N GLN A 12 9.41 2.15 1.30
CA GLN A 12 8.77 1.15 2.18
C GLN A 12 8.27 1.78 3.48
N PRO A 13 7.28 1.17 4.15
CA PRO A 13 6.79 1.67 5.43
C PRO A 13 7.88 1.64 6.52
N PHE A 14 8.67 0.58 6.57
CA PHE A 14 9.74 0.39 7.57
C PHE A 14 10.70 -0.72 7.11
N GLU A 15 11.87 -0.75 7.74
CA GLU A 15 12.81 -1.89 7.73
C GLU A 15 12.89 -2.50 9.12
N LEU A 16 13.14 -3.80 9.21
CA LEU A 16 13.48 -4.43 10.48
C LEU A 16 14.97 -4.29 10.78
N PRO A 17 15.39 -4.26 12.08
CA PRO A 17 16.79 -4.27 12.42
C PRO A 17 17.52 -5.48 11.84
N LYS A 18 18.78 -5.33 11.41
CA LYS A 18 19.59 -6.44 10.85
C LYS A 18 19.74 -7.63 11.79
N THR A 19 19.53 -7.43 13.08
CA THR A 19 19.60 -8.47 14.11
C THR A 19 18.25 -9.15 14.36
N SER A 20 17.21 -8.75 13.67
CA SER A 20 15.86 -9.28 13.86
C SER A 20 15.82 -10.77 13.51
N LYS A 21 15.19 -11.56 14.40
CA LYS A 21 14.89 -12.97 14.16
C LYS A 21 13.64 -13.19 13.29
N HIS A 22 12.90 -12.11 13.04
CA HIS A 22 11.64 -12.11 12.30
C HIS A 22 11.77 -11.42 10.93
N ALA A 23 13.01 -11.23 10.46
CA ALA A 23 13.32 -10.40 9.31
C ALA A 23 13.71 -11.19 8.07
N ASP A 24 13.36 -12.45 7.94
CA ASP A 24 13.72 -13.31 6.80
C ASP A 24 13.47 -12.65 5.44
N ARG A 25 12.54 -11.69 5.40
CA ARG A 25 12.12 -10.97 4.21
C ARG A 25 12.73 -9.57 4.07
N TYR A 26 13.06 -8.92 5.17
CA TYR A 26 13.38 -7.49 5.22
C TYR A 26 14.89 -7.19 5.32
N HIS A 27 15.72 -8.22 5.50
CA HIS A 27 17.17 -8.08 5.52
C HIS A 27 17.72 -8.17 4.13
N SER A 28 18.09 -7.03 3.58
CA SER A 28 18.57 -7.15 2.24
C SER A 28 19.54 -6.08 1.78
N ASP A 29 20.53 -5.78 2.55
CA ASP A 29 21.76 -5.25 1.97
C ASP A 29 22.38 -6.21 0.92
N GLU A 30 22.00 -7.50 0.98
CA GLU A 30 22.45 -8.54 0.06
C GLU A 30 21.58 -8.70 -1.19
N LEU A 31 20.37 -8.16 -1.21
CA LEU A 31 19.49 -8.26 -2.37
C LEU A 31 19.64 -7.05 -3.27
N SER A 32 20.04 -7.28 -4.52
CA SER A 32 19.99 -6.23 -5.52
C SER A 32 18.55 -5.68 -5.66
N LYS A 33 18.46 -4.43 -6.10
CA LYS A 33 17.19 -3.74 -6.41
C LYS A 33 16.28 -4.64 -7.26
N GLU A 34 16.83 -5.30 -8.29
CA GLU A 34 16.12 -6.19 -9.19
C GLU A 34 15.60 -7.45 -8.49
N LYS A 35 16.37 -8.00 -7.57
CA LYS A 35 15.99 -9.22 -6.84
C LYS A 35 14.87 -8.91 -5.86
N ARG A 36 14.92 -7.77 -5.15
CA ARG A 36 13.80 -7.29 -4.30
C ARG A 36 12.51 -7.16 -5.09
N MET A 37 12.56 -6.53 -6.26
CA MET A 37 11.39 -6.35 -7.10
C MET A 37 10.80 -7.67 -7.60
N ARG A 38 11.61 -8.69 -7.80
CA ARG A 38 11.14 -10.02 -8.23
C ARG A 38 10.54 -10.85 -7.11
N THR A 39 10.97 -10.64 -5.86
CA THR A 39 10.52 -11.44 -4.72
C THR A 39 9.41 -10.79 -3.93
N GLU A 40 9.50 -9.48 -3.69
CA GLU A 40 8.55 -8.74 -2.85
C GLU A 40 7.45 -8.06 -3.67
N TYR A 41 7.71 -7.76 -4.95
CA TYR A 41 6.83 -6.99 -5.82
C TYR A 41 6.53 -7.72 -7.13
N LEU A 42 6.22 -9.01 -7.04
CA LEU A 42 5.99 -9.89 -8.19
C LEU A 42 4.98 -9.34 -9.21
N ASN A 43 3.94 -8.69 -8.70
CA ASN A 43 2.82 -8.24 -9.53
C ASN A 43 3.13 -6.97 -10.34
N ILE A 44 4.17 -6.21 -9.98
CA ILE A 44 4.42 -4.88 -10.56
C ILE A 44 5.66 -4.78 -11.44
N SER A 45 6.43 -5.84 -11.59
CA SER A 45 7.69 -5.79 -12.36
C SER A 45 7.50 -5.25 -13.79
N HIS A 46 6.38 -5.60 -14.43
CA HIS A 46 6.02 -5.12 -15.77
C HIS A 46 5.69 -3.62 -15.83
N LEU A 47 5.23 -3.03 -14.72
CA LEU A 47 4.89 -1.59 -14.64
C LEU A 47 6.12 -0.69 -14.53
N LEU A 48 7.29 -1.28 -14.24
CA LEU A 48 8.53 -0.53 -13.99
C LEU A 48 9.37 -0.32 -15.25
N GLU A 49 8.99 -0.92 -16.38
CA GLU A 49 9.76 -0.86 -17.62
C GLU A 49 9.90 0.57 -18.16
N ASP A 50 8.87 1.40 -17.99
CA ASP A 50 8.83 2.80 -18.43
C ASP A 50 9.22 3.80 -17.33
N ILE A 51 9.55 3.33 -16.12
CA ILE A 51 9.91 4.15 -14.96
C ILE A 51 11.41 4.08 -14.71
N GLU A 52 12.07 5.22 -14.50
CA GLU A 52 13.34 5.33 -13.81
C GLU A 52 13.04 5.39 -12.32
N TRP A 53 13.53 4.44 -11.54
CA TRP A 53 13.13 4.34 -10.15
C TRP A 53 14.27 4.02 -9.19
N ASP A 54 14.13 4.54 -7.98
CA ASP A 54 14.91 4.15 -6.82
C ASP A 54 14.01 3.60 -5.74
N PHE A 55 14.63 2.88 -4.80
CA PHE A 55 13.96 2.26 -3.69
C PHE A 55 14.64 2.67 -2.38
N HIS A 56 13.83 3.05 -1.38
CA HIS A 56 14.24 3.33 -0.01
C HIS A 56 13.51 2.36 0.92
N GLY A 57 14.25 1.65 1.75
CA GLY A 57 13.70 0.64 2.67
C GLY A 57 12.79 1.18 3.78
N GLY A 58 12.69 2.49 3.88
CA GLY A 58 11.94 3.12 4.98
C GLY A 58 12.81 3.35 6.22
N PRO A 59 12.23 3.80 7.33
CA PRO A 59 12.89 3.88 8.63
C PRO A 59 12.97 2.51 9.30
N ILE A 60 13.89 2.35 10.25
CA ILE A 60 13.92 1.16 11.11
C ILE A 60 12.67 1.12 11.99
N ALA A 61 12.07 -0.06 12.14
CA ALA A 61 10.92 -0.28 13.03
C ALA A 61 11.26 0.14 14.48
N PRO A 62 10.39 0.94 15.13
CA PRO A 62 10.79 1.70 16.32
C PRO A 62 10.93 0.89 17.60
N TYR A 63 10.35 -0.28 17.72
CA TYR A 63 10.22 -0.98 19.01
C TYR A 63 10.62 -2.44 19.03
N GLY A 64 11.14 -3.02 18.02
CA GLY A 64 11.46 -4.41 18.09
C GLY A 64 11.92 -4.95 16.75
N ASP A 65 12.01 -6.27 16.71
CA ASP A 65 12.47 -6.99 15.54
C ASP A 65 11.33 -7.69 14.77
N TRP A 66 10.11 -7.18 14.91
CA TRP A 66 8.92 -7.63 14.19
C TRP A 66 8.20 -6.49 13.45
N ALA A 67 7.26 -6.85 12.58
CA ALA A 67 6.53 -5.90 11.74
C ALA A 67 5.72 -4.86 12.55
N VAL A 68 5.64 -3.65 12.01
CA VAL A 68 4.86 -2.54 12.56
C VAL A 68 3.37 -2.79 12.32
N GLU A 69 2.58 -2.83 13.39
CA GLU A 69 1.15 -3.15 13.32
C GLU A 69 0.27 -2.19 14.14
N THR A 70 0.79 -1.64 15.25
CA THR A 70 -0.02 -0.78 16.14
C THR A 70 -0.11 0.65 15.64
N ARG A 71 -1.16 1.39 16.07
CA ARG A 71 -1.33 2.82 15.75
C ARG A 71 -0.14 3.67 16.23
N GLU A 72 0.40 3.34 17.41
CA GLU A 72 1.58 4.03 17.94
C GLU A 72 2.80 3.83 17.06
N GLU A 73 3.09 2.59 16.67
CA GLU A 73 4.19 2.25 15.78
C GLU A 73 4.02 2.93 14.41
N MET A 74 2.80 2.87 13.84
CA MET A 74 2.47 3.55 12.57
C MET A 74 2.68 5.07 12.66
N SER A 75 2.34 5.70 13.78
CA SER A 75 2.54 7.14 13.97
C SER A 75 4.03 7.50 14.00
N LYS A 76 4.85 6.71 14.69
CA LYS A 76 6.30 6.92 14.74
C LYS A 76 6.97 6.71 13.40
N VAL A 77 6.65 5.61 12.74
CA VAL A 77 7.14 5.33 11.38
C VAL A 77 6.70 6.42 10.41
N GLY A 78 5.45 6.87 10.51
CA GLY A 78 4.93 7.97 9.71
C GLY A 78 5.79 9.22 9.82
N ALA A 79 6.08 9.66 11.04
CA ALA A 79 6.92 10.83 11.29
C ALA A 79 8.34 10.65 10.71
N MET A 80 8.96 9.49 10.89
CA MET A 80 10.31 9.19 10.38
C MET A 80 10.36 9.16 8.85
N ARG A 81 9.30 8.74 8.17
CA ARG A 81 9.23 8.75 6.69
C ARG A 81 9.21 10.16 6.10
N LEU A 82 8.74 11.16 6.84
CA LEU A 82 8.63 12.53 6.33
C LEU A 82 9.99 13.14 6.00
N ASP A 83 11.04 12.82 6.75
CA ASP A 83 12.40 13.27 6.45
C ASP A 83 12.90 12.68 5.13
N ILE A 84 12.61 11.41 4.86
CA ILE A 84 12.95 10.73 3.61
C ILE A 84 12.23 11.44 2.43
N VAL A 85 10.93 11.69 2.58
CA VAL A 85 10.12 12.39 1.58
C VAL A 85 10.67 13.79 1.31
N ARG A 86 10.99 14.55 2.36
CA ARG A 86 11.56 15.91 2.23
C ARG A 86 12.89 15.91 1.51
N GLN A 87 13.81 15.02 1.88
CA GLN A 87 15.11 14.87 1.21
C GLN A 87 14.95 14.49 -0.27
N ALA A 88 14.04 13.57 -0.57
CA ALA A 88 13.72 13.16 -1.93
C ALA A 88 13.21 14.35 -2.78
N CYS A 89 12.28 15.13 -2.22
CA CYS A 89 11.76 16.31 -2.90
C CYS A 89 12.84 17.38 -3.14
N GLN A 90 13.71 17.62 -2.16
CA GLN A 90 14.82 18.58 -2.28
C GLN A 90 15.89 18.16 -3.29
N SER A 91 16.06 16.87 -3.53
CA SER A 91 17.07 16.35 -4.47
C SER A 91 16.81 16.74 -5.93
N GLY A 92 15.56 17.07 -6.30
CA GLY A 92 15.14 17.33 -7.68
C GLY A 92 15.24 16.11 -8.61
N LYS A 93 15.56 14.92 -8.06
CA LYS A 93 15.80 13.70 -8.84
C LYS A 93 14.48 13.06 -9.31
N TYR A 94 13.43 13.16 -8.51
CA TYR A 94 12.16 12.46 -8.74
C TYR A 94 11.04 13.40 -9.15
N ASN A 95 10.11 12.91 -9.95
CA ASN A 95 8.89 13.64 -10.31
C ASN A 95 7.61 13.01 -9.70
N ALA A 96 7.74 11.92 -8.96
CA ALA A 96 6.73 11.43 -8.03
C ALA A 96 7.37 10.58 -6.93
N ILE A 97 6.64 10.44 -5.80
CA ILE A 97 6.98 9.55 -4.70
C ILE A 97 5.83 8.58 -4.51
N VAL A 98 6.15 7.29 -4.38
CA VAL A 98 5.19 6.22 -4.10
C VAL A 98 5.48 5.67 -2.71
N MET A 99 4.57 5.93 -1.77
CA MET A 99 4.67 5.42 -0.41
C MET A 99 4.07 4.02 -0.34
N LEU A 100 4.93 3.03 -0.27
CA LEU A 100 4.55 1.61 -0.19
C LEU A 100 3.99 1.28 1.20
N GLY A 101 3.24 0.17 1.28
CA GLY A 101 2.62 -0.33 2.50
C GLY A 101 1.14 0.03 2.62
N GLY A 102 0.33 -0.94 3.07
CA GLY A 102 -1.13 -0.80 3.12
C GLY A 102 -1.62 0.20 4.17
N GLY A 103 -0.95 0.31 5.32
CA GLY A 103 -1.36 1.17 6.44
C GLY A 103 -1.06 2.67 6.26
N GLU A 104 -0.36 3.09 5.21
CA GLU A 104 -0.09 4.48 4.80
C GLU A 104 0.51 5.41 5.88
N PRO A 105 1.46 4.99 6.71
CA PRO A 105 2.01 5.87 7.74
C PRO A 105 2.66 7.11 7.14
N GLY A 106 2.18 8.30 7.56
CA GLY A 106 2.71 9.61 7.14
C GLY A 106 2.26 10.08 5.75
N PHE A 107 1.28 9.45 5.11
CA PHE A 107 0.88 9.77 3.73
C PHE A 107 0.29 11.18 3.57
N SER A 108 -0.62 11.59 4.45
CA SER A 108 -1.22 12.93 4.38
C SER A 108 -0.17 14.03 4.49
N GLU A 109 0.75 13.88 5.42
CA GLU A 109 1.85 14.81 5.69
C GLU A 109 2.88 14.79 4.56
N ALA A 110 3.14 13.63 3.96
CA ALA A 110 3.97 13.49 2.77
C ALA A 110 3.38 14.23 1.56
N ARG A 111 2.06 14.19 1.38
CA ARG A 111 1.38 14.97 0.33
C ARG A 111 1.53 16.47 0.52
N GLU A 112 1.51 16.94 1.77
CA GLU A 112 1.77 18.34 2.09
C GLU A 112 3.20 18.76 1.73
N ILE A 113 4.20 17.94 2.09
CA ILE A 113 5.59 18.14 1.68
C ILE A 113 5.71 18.14 0.15
N GLY A 114 5.17 17.11 -0.51
CA GLY A 114 5.19 17.00 -1.96
C GLY A 114 4.55 18.21 -2.66
N LYS A 115 3.44 18.74 -2.10
CA LYS A 115 2.80 19.96 -2.61
C LYS A 115 3.70 21.16 -2.58
N HIS A 116 4.50 21.33 -1.52
CA HIS A 116 5.46 22.43 -1.41
C HIS A 116 6.53 22.40 -2.53
N PHE A 117 6.95 21.20 -2.95
CA PHE A 117 7.95 20.99 -4.01
C PHE A 117 7.34 20.73 -5.40
N ASN A 118 6.01 20.73 -5.52
CA ASN A 118 5.28 20.34 -6.72
C ASN A 118 5.59 18.91 -7.21
N ILE A 119 5.81 18.00 -6.28
CA ILE A 119 6.03 16.57 -6.51
C ILE A 119 4.83 15.79 -5.96
N PRO A 120 4.05 15.09 -6.79
CA PRO A 120 2.93 14.29 -6.33
C PRO A 120 3.41 13.11 -5.49
N VAL A 121 2.58 12.74 -4.50
CA VAL A 121 2.79 11.57 -3.65
C VAL A 121 1.56 10.68 -3.75
N SER A 122 1.75 9.40 -4.06
CA SER A 122 0.73 8.35 -4.04
C SER A 122 0.99 7.35 -2.92
N SER A 123 -0.01 6.55 -2.59
CA SER A 123 0.08 5.50 -1.58
C SER A 123 -0.93 4.40 -1.85
N CYS A 124 -0.75 3.23 -1.23
CA CYS A 124 -1.46 2.01 -1.59
C CYS A 124 -2.96 2.04 -1.26
N ALA A 125 -3.34 2.29 0.01
CA ALA A 125 -4.75 2.25 0.42
C ALA A 125 -5.56 3.34 -0.27
N PHE A 126 -5.08 4.58 -0.26
CA PHE A 126 -5.71 5.69 -0.97
C PHE A 126 -5.96 5.36 -2.43
N SER A 127 -4.94 4.87 -3.14
CA SER A 127 -5.03 4.62 -4.57
C SER A 127 -6.01 3.50 -4.91
N GLN A 128 -5.92 2.37 -4.22
CA GLN A 128 -6.82 1.25 -4.50
C GLN A 128 -8.29 1.55 -4.13
N MET A 129 -8.56 2.28 -3.03
CA MET A 129 -9.92 2.69 -2.67
C MET A 129 -10.53 3.60 -3.74
N HIS A 130 -9.80 4.62 -4.20
CA HIS A 130 -10.28 5.54 -5.22
C HIS A 130 -10.47 4.84 -6.57
N ILE A 131 -9.55 3.98 -6.99
CA ILE A 131 -9.69 3.20 -8.24
C ILE A 131 -10.86 2.22 -8.11
N ALA A 132 -11.04 1.57 -6.95
CA ALA A 132 -12.17 0.67 -6.73
C ALA A 132 -13.51 1.37 -6.95
N THR A 133 -13.67 2.62 -6.51
CA THR A 133 -14.91 3.40 -6.73
C THR A 133 -15.15 3.80 -8.19
N MET A 134 -14.14 3.69 -9.05
CA MET A 134 -14.29 3.86 -10.50
C MET A 134 -14.77 2.57 -11.20
N LEU A 135 -14.57 1.42 -10.57
CA LEU A 135 -14.87 0.10 -11.13
C LEU A 135 -16.17 -0.49 -10.58
N GLY A 136 -16.55 -0.14 -9.34
CA GLY A 136 -17.76 -0.60 -8.69
C GLY A 136 -18.24 0.43 -7.66
N ARG A 137 -19.44 0.22 -7.11
CA ARG A 137 -20.02 1.10 -6.09
C ARG A 137 -19.53 0.78 -4.70
N LYS A 138 -19.26 -0.50 -4.45
CA LYS A 138 -18.83 -1.03 -3.16
C LYS A 138 -17.60 -1.90 -3.31
N PHE A 139 -16.61 -1.66 -2.45
CA PHE A 139 -15.46 -2.53 -2.34
C PHE A 139 -15.38 -3.17 -0.95
N THR A 140 -14.76 -4.34 -0.88
CA THR A 140 -14.37 -4.97 0.38
C THR A 140 -12.86 -4.99 0.50
N VAL A 141 -12.37 -4.79 1.72
CA VAL A 141 -10.96 -4.93 2.07
C VAL A 141 -10.72 -6.29 2.69
N ILE A 142 -9.85 -7.11 2.10
CA ILE A 142 -9.35 -8.34 2.71
C ILE A 142 -8.02 -8.00 3.40
N ASP A 143 -7.93 -8.24 4.69
CA ASP A 143 -6.76 -7.95 5.50
C ASP A 143 -6.32 -9.18 6.33
N PHE A 144 -5.10 -9.15 6.81
CA PHE A 144 -4.47 -10.34 7.39
C PHE A 144 -4.68 -10.49 8.90
N THR A 145 -4.84 -9.38 9.64
CA THR A 145 -5.05 -9.40 11.10
C THR A 145 -6.07 -8.38 11.58
N GLU A 146 -6.70 -8.66 12.74
CA GLU A 146 -7.67 -7.77 13.38
C GLU A 146 -7.08 -6.39 13.73
N VAL A 147 -5.83 -6.34 14.19
CA VAL A 147 -5.18 -5.07 14.55
C VAL A 147 -5.06 -4.17 13.32
N HIS A 148 -4.72 -4.74 12.18
CA HIS A 148 -4.60 -4.02 10.93
C HIS A 148 -5.97 -3.61 10.37
N ASN A 149 -7.01 -4.41 10.56
CA ASN A 149 -8.38 -4.08 10.20
C ASN A 149 -8.84 -2.76 10.84
N MET A 150 -8.49 -2.54 12.10
CA MET A 150 -8.83 -1.30 12.81
C MET A 150 -8.11 -0.08 12.21
N LEU A 151 -6.87 -0.24 11.75
CA LEU A 151 -6.15 0.81 11.01
C LEU A 151 -6.84 1.13 9.69
N TYR A 152 -7.31 0.11 8.98
CA TYR A 152 -8.04 0.29 7.73
C TYR A 152 -9.39 0.98 7.92
N SER A 153 -10.09 0.70 9.01
CA SER A 153 -11.31 1.43 9.38
C SER A 153 -11.04 2.94 9.50
N ASP A 154 -9.92 3.32 10.15
CA ASP A 154 -9.51 4.73 10.25
C ASP A 154 -9.19 5.33 8.87
N LEU A 155 -8.54 4.56 7.97
CA LEU A 155 -8.22 5.01 6.61
C LEU A 155 -9.48 5.21 5.76
N ILE A 156 -10.45 4.31 5.84
CA ILE A 156 -11.74 4.42 5.15
C ILE A 156 -12.43 5.73 5.51
N VAL A 157 -12.49 6.07 6.80
CA VAL A 157 -13.05 7.35 7.25
C VAL A 157 -12.23 8.54 6.76
N ARG A 158 -10.90 8.47 6.90
CA ARG A 158 -9.97 9.54 6.48
C ARG A 158 -10.09 9.85 5.00
N HIS A 159 -10.23 8.83 4.16
CA HIS A 159 -10.33 8.96 2.70
C HIS A 159 -11.76 9.17 2.21
N GLN A 160 -12.74 9.33 3.13
CA GLN A 160 -14.16 9.55 2.82
C GLN A 160 -14.78 8.39 2.00
N MET A 161 -14.39 7.16 2.32
CA MET A 161 -14.82 5.95 1.63
C MET A 161 -15.88 5.15 2.40
N THR A 162 -16.42 5.69 3.50
CA THR A 162 -17.39 4.99 4.36
C THR A 162 -18.61 4.48 3.57
N ASP A 163 -19.13 5.29 2.64
CA ASP A 163 -20.30 4.90 1.83
C ASP A 163 -19.94 3.91 0.71
N HIS A 164 -18.66 3.71 0.44
CA HIS A 164 -18.15 2.83 -0.62
C HIS A 164 -17.54 1.52 -0.08
N CYS A 165 -17.23 1.45 1.20
CA CYS A 165 -16.73 0.23 1.82
C CYS A 165 -17.90 -0.67 2.23
N ALA A 166 -17.98 -1.86 1.65
CA ALA A 166 -18.97 -2.88 2.02
C ALA A 166 -18.57 -3.53 3.34
N SER A 167 -17.31 -3.96 3.47
CA SER A 167 -16.80 -4.61 4.69
C SER A 167 -15.26 -4.61 4.74
N ILE A 168 -14.72 -4.93 5.91
CA ILE A 168 -13.33 -5.34 6.10
C ILE A 168 -13.36 -6.79 6.58
N ARG A 169 -12.66 -7.68 5.89
CA ARG A 169 -12.62 -9.11 6.15
C ARG A 169 -11.22 -9.54 6.58
N ASN A 170 -11.12 -10.40 7.57
CA ASN A 170 -9.87 -10.84 8.18
C ASN A 170 -9.58 -12.29 7.84
N ILE A 171 -8.42 -12.57 7.22
CA ILE A 171 -7.99 -13.94 6.92
C ILE A 171 -7.21 -14.60 8.06
N ASN A 172 -6.85 -13.84 9.09
CA ASN A 172 -6.28 -14.31 10.35
C ASN A 172 -4.92 -15.02 10.23
N PHE A 173 -4.05 -14.54 9.34
CA PHE A 173 -2.65 -14.97 9.23
C PHE A 173 -1.73 -13.81 9.64
N TYR A 174 -0.87 -14.04 10.62
CA TYR A 174 0.00 -13.00 11.19
C TYR A 174 1.37 -12.97 10.53
N HIS A 175 2.11 -11.89 10.76
CA HIS A 175 3.55 -11.89 10.57
C HIS A 175 4.25 -12.72 11.63
N SER A 176 5.49 -13.15 11.34
CA SER A 176 6.37 -13.74 12.35
C SER A 176 6.59 -12.74 13.48
N ARG A 177 6.26 -13.15 14.71
CA ARG A 177 6.37 -12.34 15.92
C ARG A 177 6.48 -13.21 17.17
N PRO A 178 7.00 -12.69 18.29
CA PRO A 178 7.07 -13.44 19.53
C PRO A 178 5.70 -13.96 19.98
N GLY A 179 5.64 -15.25 20.33
CA GLY A 179 4.42 -15.89 20.84
C GLY A 179 3.40 -16.32 19.78
N TYR A 180 3.68 -16.10 18.48
CA TYR A 180 2.86 -16.62 17.40
C TYR A 180 3.44 -17.93 16.86
N GLU A 181 2.66 -19.02 16.93
CA GLU A 181 3.05 -20.36 16.51
C GLU A 181 2.31 -20.87 15.26
N GLY A 182 1.39 -20.06 14.71
CA GLY A 182 0.64 -20.38 13.49
C GLY A 182 1.46 -20.23 12.21
N SER A 183 0.89 -20.67 11.09
CA SER A 183 1.45 -20.37 9.77
C SER A 183 1.38 -18.87 9.49
N THR A 184 2.49 -18.25 9.11
CA THR A 184 2.53 -16.82 8.82
C THR A 184 2.05 -16.52 7.41
N ILE A 185 1.64 -15.27 7.15
CA ILE A 185 1.25 -14.84 5.79
C ILE A 185 2.40 -15.02 4.79
N ASP A 186 3.66 -14.85 5.23
CA ASP A 186 4.84 -15.07 4.42
C ASP A 186 5.04 -16.56 4.07
N GLN A 187 4.86 -17.45 5.05
CA GLN A 187 4.93 -18.90 4.82
C GLN A 187 3.85 -19.37 3.85
N GLU A 188 2.65 -18.82 3.97
CA GLU A 188 1.54 -19.13 3.05
C GLU A 188 1.82 -18.66 1.62
N ARG A 189 2.40 -17.47 1.44
CA ARG A 189 2.90 -17.01 0.14
C ARG A 189 3.97 -17.95 -0.42
N ASP A 190 4.94 -18.36 0.41
CA ASP A 190 6.01 -19.22 -0.03
C ASP A 190 5.51 -20.63 -0.42
N LYS A 191 4.50 -21.16 0.27
CA LYS A 191 3.79 -22.40 -0.17
C LYS A 191 3.19 -22.20 -1.56
N TYR A 192 2.46 -21.11 -1.77
CA TYR A 192 1.86 -20.80 -3.06
C TYR A 192 2.92 -20.71 -4.18
N LEU A 193 4.03 -20.02 -3.93
CA LEU A 193 5.12 -19.88 -4.91
C LEU A 193 5.79 -21.20 -5.27
N ARG A 194 5.77 -22.20 -4.37
CA ARG A 194 6.24 -23.57 -4.65
C ARG A 194 5.20 -24.45 -5.31
N GLY A 195 3.99 -23.94 -5.60
CA GLY A 195 2.87 -24.71 -6.14
C GLY A 195 2.17 -25.60 -5.11
N GLU A 196 2.40 -25.37 -3.82
CA GLU A 196 1.72 -26.05 -2.73
C GLU A 196 0.39 -25.36 -2.40
N LYS A 197 -0.50 -26.07 -1.69
CA LYS A 197 -1.75 -25.49 -1.21
C LYS A 197 -1.44 -24.43 -0.15
N SER A 198 -2.00 -23.22 -0.34
CA SER A 198 -1.98 -22.14 0.64
C SER A 198 -3.33 -22.02 1.32
N ASP A 199 -3.35 -22.14 2.65
CA ASP A 199 -4.58 -22.00 3.42
C ASP A 199 -5.02 -20.52 3.47
N ALA A 200 -4.08 -19.56 3.42
CA ALA A 200 -4.41 -18.13 3.33
C ALA A 200 -5.18 -17.79 2.04
N LEU A 201 -4.82 -18.40 0.91
CA LEU A 201 -5.57 -18.24 -0.35
C LEU A 201 -6.97 -18.83 -0.25
N GLU A 202 -7.14 -20.00 0.34
CA GLU A 202 -8.46 -20.62 0.51
C GLU A 202 -9.38 -19.80 1.42
N VAL A 203 -8.84 -19.27 2.54
CA VAL A 203 -9.60 -18.37 3.42
C VAL A 203 -9.92 -17.05 2.70
N ALA A 204 -8.97 -16.45 2.01
CA ALA A 204 -9.21 -15.22 1.25
C ALA A 204 -10.29 -15.40 0.18
N LEU A 205 -10.33 -16.54 -0.49
CA LEU A 205 -11.38 -16.88 -1.46
C LEU A 205 -12.75 -17.00 -0.78
N ALA A 206 -12.83 -17.69 0.36
CA ALA A 206 -14.09 -17.84 1.11
C ALA A 206 -14.60 -16.47 1.58
N GLU A 207 -13.72 -15.62 2.14
CA GLU A 207 -14.08 -14.27 2.58
C GLU A 207 -14.48 -13.35 1.41
N ALA A 208 -13.84 -13.49 0.26
CA ALA A 208 -14.22 -12.74 -0.95
C ALA A 208 -15.62 -13.12 -1.44
N ILE A 209 -15.93 -14.42 -1.50
CA ILE A 209 -17.25 -14.93 -1.91
C ILE A 209 -18.32 -14.43 -0.93
N ASP A 210 -18.08 -14.56 0.37
CA ASP A 210 -19.02 -14.12 1.38
C ASP A 210 -19.25 -12.60 1.32
N ALA A 211 -18.21 -11.81 1.08
CA ALA A 211 -18.32 -10.35 0.89
C ALA A 211 -19.15 -9.99 -0.35
N ILE A 212 -19.01 -10.74 -1.45
CA ILE A 212 -19.80 -10.53 -2.67
C ILE A 212 -21.27 -10.84 -2.41
N GLU A 213 -21.56 -12.01 -1.82
CA GLU A 213 -22.93 -12.52 -1.68
C GLU A 213 -23.70 -11.82 -0.56
N ASN A 214 -23.04 -11.49 0.55
CA ASN A 214 -23.70 -10.98 1.76
C ASN A 214 -23.50 -9.49 2.03
N ASP A 215 -22.35 -8.89 1.64
CA ASP A 215 -22.08 -7.48 1.86
C ASP A 215 -22.30 -6.63 0.60
N GLY A 216 -22.44 -7.27 -0.57
CA GLY A 216 -22.63 -6.59 -1.84
C GLY A 216 -21.33 -5.97 -2.39
N ALA A 217 -20.19 -6.61 -2.15
CA ALA A 217 -18.92 -6.20 -2.73
C ALA A 217 -18.92 -6.37 -4.27
N GLU A 218 -18.51 -5.36 -4.98
CA GLU A 218 -18.34 -5.35 -6.44
C GLU A 218 -16.86 -5.28 -6.85
N VAL A 219 -15.98 -4.98 -5.88
CA VAL A 219 -14.52 -4.94 -6.04
C VAL A 219 -13.87 -5.48 -4.77
N ILE A 220 -12.83 -6.28 -4.91
CA ILE A 220 -11.99 -6.73 -3.79
C ILE A 220 -10.70 -5.90 -3.76
N THR A 221 -10.33 -5.44 -2.58
CA THR A 221 -9.06 -4.74 -2.30
C THR A 221 -8.36 -5.42 -1.11
N PHE A 222 -7.10 -5.06 -0.85
CA PHE A 222 -6.35 -5.61 0.27
C PHE A 222 -5.92 -4.54 1.25
N GLY A 223 -5.85 -4.91 2.52
CA GLY A 223 -5.38 -4.05 3.59
C GLY A 223 -3.86 -3.96 3.63
N CYS A 224 -3.20 -4.97 4.12
CA CYS A 224 -1.75 -5.02 4.21
C CYS A 224 -1.10 -5.36 2.86
N SER A 225 0.06 -4.76 2.61
CA SER A 225 0.86 -5.08 1.42
C SER A 225 1.33 -6.54 1.38
N ASP A 226 1.39 -7.21 2.52
CA ASP A 226 1.75 -8.61 2.58
C ASP A 226 0.63 -9.55 2.12
N CYS A 227 -0.58 -9.02 1.89
CA CYS A 227 -1.66 -9.71 1.21
C CYS A 227 -1.67 -9.49 -0.32
N PHE A 228 -0.85 -8.60 -0.87
CA PHE A 228 -0.95 -8.22 -2.29
C PHE A 228 -0.60 -9.36 -3.26
N TRP A 229 0.18 -10.34 -2.82
CA TRP A 229 0.45 -11.54 -3.61
C TRP A 229 -0.83 -12.37 -3.89
N LEU A 230 -1.86 -12.22 -3.06
CA LEU A 230 -3.15 -12.89 -3.24
C LEU A 230 -3.93 -12.37 -4.45
N GLN A 231 -3.61 -11.20 -4.98
CA GLN A 231 -4.38 -10.55 -6.04
C GLN A 231 -4.55 -11.45 -7.27
N GLN A 232 -3.46 -11.93 -7.84
CA GLN A 232 -3.53 -12.76 -9.06
C GLN A 232 -4.22 -14.11 -8.84
N PRO A 233 -3.85 -14.92 -7.82
CA PRO A 233 -4.51 -16.19 -7.59
C PRO A 233 -5.98 -16.03 -7.20
N LEU A 234 -6.34 -15.02 -6.42
CA LEU A 234 -7.73 -14.76 -6.02
C LEU A 234 -8.58 -14.35 -7.22
N GLN A 235 -8.08 -13.43 -8.07
CA GLN A 235 -8.76 -13.04 -9.32
C GLN A 235 -9.02 -14.25 -10.20
N LYS A 236 -8.02 -15.10 -10.38
CA LYS A 236 -8.14 -16.34 -11.18
C LYS A 236 -9.22 -17.27 -10.61
N ARG A 237 -9.20 -17.54 -9.30
CA ARG A 237 -10.15 -18.42 -8.64
C ARG A 237 -11.59 -17.89 -8.69
N LEU A 238 -11.77 -16.58 -8.51
CA LEU A 238 -13.10 -15.96 -8.64
C LEU A 238 -13.65 -16.10 -10.06
N ASN A 239 -12.83 -15.85 -11.06
CA ASN A 239 -13.24 -16.02 -12.47
C ASN A 239 -13.60 -17.48 -12.80
N GLU A 240 -12.82 -18.46 -12.30
CA GLU A 240 -13.08 -19.91 -12.51
C GLU A 240 -14.43 -20.37 -11.96
N ILE A 241 -14.90 -19.76 -10.87
CA ILE A 241 -16.22 -20.06 -10.28
C ILE A 241 -17.34 -19.14 -10.78
N GLY A 242 -17.05 -18.23 -11.73
CA GLY A 242 -18.03 -17.40 -12.43
C GLY A 242 -18.26 -16.01 -11.86
N TRP A 243 -17.46 -15.55 -10.87
CA TRP A 243 -17.51 -14.17 -10.41
C TRP A 243 -16.62 -13.26 -11.27
N ASP A 244 -17.27 -12.35 -12.02
CA ASP A 244 -16.60 -11.35 -12.87
C ASP A 244 -16.51 -10.02 -12.10
N ILE A 245 -15.63 -9.97 -11.12
CA ILE A 245 -15.34 -8.75 -10.33
C ILE A 245 -13.85 -8.49 -10.26
N PRO A 246 -13.41 -7.20 -10.26
CA PRO A 246 -11.99 -6.87 -10.14
C PRO A 246 -11.44 -7.15 -8.75
N VAL A 247 -10.22 -7.65 -8.72
CA VAL A 247 -9.38 -7.74 -7.52
C VAL A 247 -8.20 -6.79 -7.68
N LEU A 248 -8.09 -5.78 -6.84
CA LEU A 248 -7.05 -4.75 -6.89
C LEU A 248 -6.01 -4.96 -5.79
N GLU A 249 -4.77 -4.60 -6.08
CA GLU A 249 -3.73 -4.50 -5.05
C GLU A 249 -3.07 -3.11 -5.06
N GLY A 250 -2.53 -2.72 -3.90
CA GLY A 250 -2.15 -1.34 -3.67
C GLY A 250 -0.92 -0.87 -4.43
N TYR A 251 0.04 -1.73 -4.76
CA TYR A 251 1.26 -1.31 -5.47
C TYR A 251 0.95 -0.89 -6.91
N THR A 252 0.22 -1.72 -7.65
CA THR A 252 -0.25 -1.38 -8.99
C THR A 252 -1.04 -0.07 -8.97
N CYS A 253 -2.02 0.02 -8.06
CA CYS A 253 -2.86 1.21 -7.96
C CYS A 253 -2.06 2.48 -7.62
N ALA A 254 -1.07 2.38 -6.72
CA ALA A 254 -0.25 3.53 -6.32
C ALA A 254 0.69 3.99 -7.45
N ILE A 255 1.27 3.06 -8.21
CA ILE A 255 2.15 3.36 -9.35
C ILE A 255 1.35 4.04 -10.46
N GLU A 256 0.22 3.47 -10.84
CA GLU A 256 -0.61 4.04 -11.92
C GLU A 256 -1.20 5.40 -11.53
N LEU A 257 -1.59 5.59 -10.27
CA LEU A 257 -2.00 6.90 -9.79
C LEU A 257 -0.84 7.91 -9.79
N ALA A 258 0.38 7.50 -9.47
CA ALA A 258 1.55 8.38 -9.57
C ALA A 258 1.83 8.79 -11.01
N LYS A 259 1.74 7.86 -11.97
CA LYS A 259 1.85 8.16 -13.40
C LYS A 259 0.78 9.18 -13.83
N LEU A 260 -0.48 8.94 -13.43
CA LEU A 260 -1.59 9.85 -13.72
C LEU A 260 -1.32 11.27 -13.18
N TYR A 261 -0.85 11.40 -11.93
CA TYR A 261 -0.52 12.71 -11.36
C TYR A 261 0.57 13.43 -12.13
N VAL A 262 1.60 12.72 -12.59
CA VAL A 262 2.65 13.30 -13.43
C VAL A 262 2.08 13.73 -14.78
N ASP A 263 1.19 12.93 -15.37
CA ASP A 263 0.63 13.19 -16.70
C ASP A 263 -0.32 14.38 -16.72
N ILE A 264 -1.15 14.55 -15.70
CA ILE A 264 -2.04 15.70 -15.56
C ILE A 264 -1.33 16.95 -15.00
N GLY A 265 -0.07 16.80 -14.52
CA GLY A 265 0.72 17.89 -13.95
C GLY A 265 0.25 18.38 -12.57
N HIS A 266 -0.55 17.59 -11.86
CA HIS A 266 -1.13 17.94 -10.56
C HIS A 266 -1.13 16.78 -9.59
N GLY A 267 -0.72 17.02 -8.34
CA GLY A 267 -0.79 16.02 -7.27
C GLY A 267 -1.95 16.28 -6.30
N VAL A 268 -2.02 17.46 -5.72
CA VAL A 268 -3.03 17.81 -4.72
C VAL A 268 -3.45 19.27 -4.83
N SER A 269 -4.67 19.55 -4.35
CA SER A 269 -5.17 20.94 -4.26
C SER A 269 -4.44 21.71 -3.16
N GLY A 270 -3.96 22.92 -3.49
CA GLY A 270 -3.42 23.86 -2.50
C GLY A 270 -4.45 24.45 -1.52
N LEU A 271 -5.74 24.15 -1.72
CA LEU A 271 -6.77 24.48 -0.73
C LEU A 271 -6.92 23.36 0.33
N LEU A 272 -6.62 22.14 -0.04
CA LEU A 272 -6.60 21.00 0.89
C LEU A 272 -5.27 20.95 1.67
N TYR A 273 -4.16 21.22 0.97
CA TYR A 273 -2.81 21.31 1.52
C TYR A 273 -2.23 22.71 1.25
N PRO A 274 -2.64 23.74 2.02
CA PRO A 274 -2.17 25.11 1.81
C PRO A 274 -0.70 25.22 2.17
N SER A 275 0.02 26.11 1.46
CA SER A 275 1.36 26.56 1.88
C SER A 275 1.24 27.33 3.21
N GLU A 276 2.36 27.46 3.95
CA GLU A 276 2.43 28.24 5.20
C GLU A 276 1.91 29.68 5.04
N MET A 277 2.20 30.31 3.89
CA MET A 277 1.80 31.68 3.58
C MET A 277 0.98 31.70 2.27
N PRO A 278 -0.25 31.22 2.25
CA PRO A 278 -1.05 31.20 1.03
C PRO A 278 -1.45 32.62 0.61
N LYS A 279 -1.33 32.91 -0.68
CA LYS A 279 -1.71 34.24 -1.24
C LYS A 279 -3.21 34.54 -1.11
N LYS A 280 -4.04 33.49 -1.09
CA LYS A 280 -5.50 33.57 -0.93
C LYS A 280 -5.98 32.48 0.00
N ILE A 281 -6.95 32.80 0.84
CA ILE A 281 -7.60 31.86 1.76
C ILE A 281 -9.11 31.89 1.57
N ARG A 282 -9.78 30.77 1.84
CA ARG A 282 -11.23 30.74 1.99
C ARG A 282 -11.60 31.15 3.42
N ARG A 283 -12.46 32.17 3.55
CA ARG A 283 -12.98 32.62 4.85
C ARG A 283 -13.99 31.64 5.46
N LYS A 284 -14.68 30.85 4.61
CA LYS A 284 -15.63 29.82 5.03
C LYS A 284 -15.19 28.46 4.47
N LYS A 285 -15.16 27.46 5.32
CA LYS A 285 -15.02 26.05 4.93
C LYS A 285 -16.38 25.37 5.09
N VAL A 286 -16.75 24.59 4.08
CA VAL A 286 -17.99 23.78 4.09
C VAL A 286 -17.54 22.32 3.93
N PHE A 287 -18.06 21.46 4.78
CA PHE A 287 -17.79 20.03 4.79
C PHE A 287 -19.06 19.29 4.41
#